data_0fa8bfe314598f1162d5bd1198ad8c93
#
_entry.id   0fa8bfe314598f1162d5bd1198ad8c93
#
_cell.length_a   1.000
_cell.length_b   1.000
_cell.length_c   1.000
_cell.angle_alpha   90.00
_cell.angle_beta   90.00
_cell.angle_gamma   90.00
#
_symmetry.space_group_name_H-M   'P 1'
#
loop_
_entity.id
_entity.type
_entity.pdbx_description
1 polymer ?
#
loop_
_entity_poly.entity_id
_entity_poly.type
_entity_poly.pdbx_seq_one_letter_code
_entity_poly.pdbx_strand_id
1 'polypeptide(L)'
;VAGETLMLAINFPDGVYLVDFEFHPANGRDGNPPVPVCMVVRSWTNGQISRYWQDELLKMHSPPFPTNEKALFVAFYASAELDCFQMLRWKPPVNVLDLFVEFSWLTNGTKLLHGKSLLGALLYFDLPNIGGEHKNEMRDLVLRRGPWSESEKIAILDYCESDVIALSGLLDAMETHIDLPRALLRGRYMKAVSRIQMNG
;
A
#
# COMPACT_ATOMS: atom_id res chain seq x y z
N VAL A 1 15.42 5.88 -21.50
CA VAL A 1 14.44 5.62 -20.40
C VAL A 1 15.10 5.02 -19.15
N ALA A 2 16.43 4.87 -19.10
CA ALA A 2 17.14 4.25 -17.96
C ALA A 2 17.73 5.25 -16.96
N GLY A 3 17.44 6.54 -17.07
CA GLY A 3 18.10 7.58 -16.27
C GLY A 3 17.28 8.14 -15.10
N GLU A 4 15.97 7.96 -15.07
CA GLU A 4 15.09 8.63 -14.11
C GLU A 4 14.72 7.76 -12.88
N THR A 5 14.69 6.45 -13.01
CA THR A 5 14.48 5.48 -11.92
C THR A 5 15.54 5.54 -10.80
N LEU A 6 16.57 6.36 -10.97
CA LEU A 6 17.75 6.40 -10.11
C LEU A 6 17.57 7.24 -8.84
N MET A 7 16.64 8.21 -8.81
CA MET A 7 16.59 9.19 -7.71
C MET A 7 16.09 8.59 -6.39
N LEU A 8 15.02 7.82 -6.40
CA LEU A 8 14.52 7.17 -5.17
C LEU A 8 15.50 6.08 -4.71
N ALA A 9 16.05 5.27 -5.63
CA ALA A 9 17.02 4.24 -5.30
C ALA A 9 18.32 4.80 -4.68
N ILE A 10 18.80 5.97 -5.13
CA ILE A 10 19.96 6.66 -4.55
C ILE A 10 19.66 7.16 -3.13
N ASN A 11 18.48 7.73 -2.91
CA ASN A 11 18.09 8.25 -1.60
C ASN A 11 17.78 7.13 -0.58
N PHE A 12 17.37 5.94 -1.04
CA PHE A 12 17.00 4.81 -0.20
C PHE A 12 17.80 3.55 -0.57
N PRO A 13 19.08 3.48 -0.19
CA PRO A 13 19.97 2.38 -0.58
C PRO A 13 19.59 1.01 -0.01
N ASP A 14 18.80 0.96 1.08
CA ASP A 14 18.26 -0.29 1.63
C ASP A 14 16.96 -0.72 0.93
N GLY A 15 16.49 0.05 -0.06
CA GLY A 15 15.41 -0.30 -0.98
C GLY A 15 14.15 0.53 -0.85
N VAL A 16 13.35 0.44 -1.90
CA VAL A 16 11.99 1.01 -2.01
C VAL A 16 11.01 -0.18 -2.09
N TYR A 17 10.06 -0.24 -1.16
CA TYR A 17 9.15 -1.35 -1.00
C TYR A 17 7.70 -0.89 -1.16
N LEU A 18 7.03 -1.43 -2.18
CA LEU A 18 5.60 -1.24 -2.40
C LEU A 18 4.87 -2.32 -1.64
N VAL A 19 3.91 -1.92 -0.83
CA VAL A 19 3.21 -2.81 0.09
C VAL A 19 1.72 -2.58 -0.01
N ASP A 20 0.98 -3.67 -0.01
CA ASP A 20 -0.47 -3.69 0.09
C ASP A 20 -0.91 -4.80 1.06
N PHE A 21 -1.96 -4.53 1.83
CA PHE A 21 -2.60 -5.49 2.72
C PHE A 21 -4.06 -5.66 2.34
N GLU A 22 -4.52 -6.89 2.32
CA GLU A 22 -5.93 -7.16 2.45
C GLU A 22 -6.28 -7.36 3.93
N PHE A 23 -7.32 -6.71 4.40
CA PHE A 23 -7.71 -6.75 5.81
C PHE A 23 -9.21 -6.57 6.02
N HIS A 24 -9.71 -7.07 7.14
CA HIS A 24 -11.04 -6.72 7.60
C HIS A 24 -10.98 -5.34 8.27
N PRO A 25 -11.80 -4.38 7.81
CA PRO A 25 -11.78 -3.04 8.38
C PRO A 25 -12.21 -3.06 9.86
N ALA A 26 -11.72 -2.09 10.62
CA ALA A 26 -12.18 -1.84 11.97
C ALA A 26 -13.68 -1.60 12.00
N ASN A 27 -14.41 -2.27 12.88
CA ASN A 27 -15.80 -1.95 13.11
C ASN A 27 -15.87 -0.73 14.03
N GLY A 28 -16.10 0.45 13.45
CA GLY A 28 -16.16 1.71 14.20
C GLY A 28 -17.21 1.79 15.32
N ARG A 29 -18.16 0.84 15.38
CA ARG A 29 -19.15 0.73 16.47
C ARG A 29 -18.69 -0.17 17.62
N ASP A 30 -17.82 -1.14 17.35
CA ASP A 30 -17.42 -2.16 18.34
C ASP A 30 -15.98 -1.96 18.82
N GLY A 31 -15.27 -0.91 18.35
CA GLY A 31 -13.88 -0.65 18.72
C GLY A 31 -12.89 -1.76 18.28
N ASN A 32 -13.33 -2.68 17.43
CA ASN A 32 -12.45 -3.74 16.95
C ASN A 32 -11.47 -3.18 15.90
N PRO A 33 -10.17 -3.38 16.11
CA PRO A 33 -9.16 -2.94 15.17
C PRO A 33 -9.21 -3.73 13.85
N PRO A 34 -8.56 -3.26 12.77
CA PRO A 34 -8.48 -3.99 11.51
C PRO A 34 -7.76 -5.33 11.71
N VAL A 35 -8.15 -6.35 10.96
CA VAL A 35 -7.53 -7.69 11.03
C VAL A 35 -6.86 -7.98 9.70
N PRO A 36 -5.51 -7.99 9.62
CA PRO A 36 -4.80 -8.36 8.40
C PRO A 36 -5.16 -9.77 7.93
N VAL A 37 -5.41 -9.94 6.64
CA VAL A 37 -5.69 -11.22 5.98
C VAL A 37 -4.47 -11.71 5.20
N CYS A 38 -3.88 -10.84 4.39
CA CYS A 38 -2.63 -11.12 3.71
C CYS A 38 -1.84 -9.82 3.49
N MET A 39 -0.60 -9.95 3.08
CA MET A 39 0.28 -8.88 2.65
C MET A 39 1.06 -9.31 1.42
N VAL A 40 1.18 -8.42 0.46
CA VAL A 40 2.14 -8.55 -0.64
C VAL A 40 3.10 -7.39 -0.59
N VAL A 41 4.39 -7.70 -0.77
CA VAL A 41 5.45 -6.69 -0.87
C VAL A 41 6.25 -6.90 -2.15
N ARG A 42 6.53 -5.81 -2.86
CA ARG A 42 7.38 -5.78 -4.04
C ARG A 42 8.56 -4.85 -3.80
N SER A 43 9.75 -5.35 -4.03
CA SER A 43 10.92 -4.49 -4.15
C SER A 43 10.86 -3.76 -5.51
N TRP A 44 10.86 -2.43 -5.48
CA TRP A 44 10.77 -1.62 -6.69
C TRP A 44 12.02 -1.75 -7.58
N THR A 45 13.21 -1.85 -6.96
CA THR A 45 14.48 -1.86 -7.69
C THR A 45 14.76 -3.16 -8.44
N ASN A 46 14.40 -4.32 -7.87
CA ASN A 46 14.68 -5.64 -8.47
C ASN A 46 13.43 -6.41 -8.89
N GLY A 47 12.24 -5.87 -8.60
CA GLY A 47 10.96 -6.48 -8.96
C GLY A 47 10.58 -7.72 -8.15
N GLN A 48 11.37 -8.11 -7.14
CA GLN A 48 11.08 -9.28 -6.32
C GLN A 48 9.78 -9.09 -5.56
N ILE A 49 8.89 -10.08 -5.62
CA ILE A 49 7.61 -10.11 -4.93
C ILE A 49 7.65 -11.19 -3.85
N SER A 50 7.09 -10.87 -2.69
CA SER A 50 6.88 -11.81 -1.59
C SER A 50 5.45 -11.69 -1.09
N ARG A 51 4.82 -12.83 -0.80
CA ARG A 51 3.43 -12.96 -0.38
C ARG A 51 3.37 -13.60 1.00
N TYR A 52 2.51 -13.11 1.86
CA TYR A 52 2.36 -13.59 3.23
C TYR A 52 0.89 -13.70 3.58
N TRP A 53 0.48 -14.87 4.03
CA TRP A 53 -0.86 -15.10 4.54
C TRP A 53 -0.95 -14.77 6.05
N GLN A 54 -2.17 -14.63 6.57
CA GLN A 54 -2.45 -14.21 7.94
C GLN A 54 -1.65 -14.98 9.01
N ASP A 55 -1.58 -16.31 8.91
CA ASP A 55 -0.90 -17.13 9.91
C ASP A 55 0.63 -16.99 9.90
N GLU A 56 1.20 -16.59 8.77
CA GLU A 56 2.62 -16.22 8.65
C GLU A 56 2.84 -14.83 9.25
N LEU A 57 2.00 -13.85 8.90
CA LEU A 57 2.08 -12.48 9.41
C LEU A 57 2.03 -12.45 10.94
N LEU A 58 1.12 -13.22 11.54
CA LEU A 58 0.96 -13.29 13.00
C LEU A 58 2.15 -13.90 13.73
N LYS A 59 3.01 -14.65 13.05
CA LYS A 59 4.27 -15.23 13.60
C LYS A 59 5.46 -14.28 13.46
N MET A 60 5.35 -13.25 12.61
CA MET A 60 6.45 -12.31 12.36
C MET A 60 6.54 -11.24 13.46
N HIS A 61 7.73 -11.01 13.96
CA HIS A 61 8.01 -9.97 14.95
C HIS A 61 8.37 -8.60 14.32
N SER A 62 8.62 -8.57 13.02
CA SER A 62 8.96 -7.37 12.23
C SER A 62 8.58 -7.59 10.77
N PRO A 63 8.43 -6.50 9.99
CA PRO A 63 8.23 -6.61 8.55
C PRO A 63 9.35 -7.39 7.87
N PRO A 64 9.08 -8.15 6.79
CA PRO A 64 10.07 -8.92 6.06
C PRO A 64 10.91 -8.07 5.08
N PHE A 65 10.97 -6.77 5.31
CA PHE A 65 11.74 -5.78 4.54
C PHE A 65 12.24 -4.65 5.44
N PRO A 66 13.31 -3.93 5.06
CA PRO A 66 13.84 -2.83 5.83
C PRO A 66 12.82 -1.69 6.01
N THR A 67 12.76 -1.13 7.22
CA THR A 67 11.87 -0.01 7.60
C THR A 67 12.64 1.14 8.26
N ASN A 68 13.97 1.17 8.12
CA ASN A 68 14.88 2.17 8.68
C ASN A 68 14.93 3.46 7.83
N GLU A 69 15.85 4.36 8.18
CA GLU A 69 16.04 5.66 7.51
C GLU A 69 16.52 5.53 6.06
N LYS A 70 17.08 4.38 5.68
CA LYS A 70 17.64 4.11 4.36
C LYS A 70 16.69 3.33 3.45
N ALA A 71 15.48 3.05 3.93
CA ALA A 71 14.44 2.38 3.17
C ALA A 71 13.21 3.28 3.03
N LEU A 72 12.46 3.09 1.94
CA LEU A 72 11.20 3.79 1.67
C LEU A 72 10.04 2.77 1.59
N PHE A 73 9.05 2.98 2.42
CA PHE A 73 7.75 2.29 2.33
C PHE A 73 6.82 3.09 1.44
N VAL A 74 6.23 2.44 0.45
CA VAL A 74 5.29 3.02 -0.51
C VAL A 74 3.97 2.28 -0.45
N ALA A 75 2.87 3.00 -0.34
CA ALA A 75 1.52 2.44 -0.36
C ALA A 75 0.53 3.41 -1.02
N PHE A 76 -0.68 2.92 -1.28
CA PHE A 76 -1.80 3.75 -1.71
C PHE A 76 -2.80 3.83 -0.55
N TYR A 77 -2.93 5.00 0.10
CA TYR A 77 -3.66 5.21 1.34
C TYR A 77 -2.95 4.59 2.56
N ALA A 78 -1.69 4.97 2.75
CA ALA A 78 -0.74 4.37 3.69
C ALA A 78 -1.22 4.26 5.15
N SER A 79 -2.21 5.06 5.60
CA SER A 79 -2.75 4.93 6.96
C SER A 79 -3.40 3.58 7.20
N ALA A 80 -4.08 3.00 6.21
CA ALA A 80 -4.70 1.68 6.31
C ALA A 80 -3.66 0.57 6.48
N GLU A 81 -2.58 0.64 5.68
CA GLU A 81 -1.44 -0.27 5.80
C GLU A 81 -0.75 -0.16 7.16
N LEU A 82 -0.58 1.08 7.65
CA LEU A 82 0.03 1.35 8.94
C LEU A 82 -0.85 0.87 10.12
N ASP A 83 -2.17 0.82 9.96
CA ASP A 83 -3.07 0.20 10.93
C ASP A 83 -2.81 -1.30 11.04
N CYS A 84 -2.53 -1.99 9.92
CA CYS A 84 -2.09 -3.38 9.91
C CYS A 84 -0.74 -3.56 10.62
N PHE A 85 0.22 -2.64 10.43
CA PHE A 85 1.48 -2.64 11.19
C PHE A 85 1.26 -2.58 12.70
N GLN A 86 0.36 -1.70 13.16
CA GLN A 86 0.04 -1.58 14.60
C GLN A 86 -0.58 -2.88 15.13
N MET A 87 -1.48 -3.51 14.36
CA MET A 87 -2.10 -4.79 14.72
C MET A 87 -1.09 -5.91 14.84
N LEU A 88 -0.11 -5.96 13.94
CA LEU A 88 0.98 -6.92 13.96
C LEU A 88 2.08 -6.54 14.97
N ARG A 89 1.91 -5.41 15.71
CA ARG A 89 2.88 -4.87 16.66
C ARG A 89 4.25 -4.59 16.03
N TRP A 90 4.27 -4.30 14.73
CA TRP A 90 5.48 -3.91 14.04
C TRP A 90 5.79 -2.44 14.25
N LYS A 91 7.07 -2.10 14.26
CA LYS A 91 7.49 -0.70 14.22
C LYS A 91 7.11 -0.10 12.87
N PRO A 92 6.46 1.09 12.85
CA PRO A 92 6.14 1.74 11.59
C PRO A 92 7.41 2.14 10.83
N PRO A 93 7.37 2.14 9.49
CA PRO A 93 8.49 2.59 8.66
C PRO A 93 8.93 4.03 9.00
N VAL A 94 10.23 4.29 8.92
CA VAL A 94 10.76 5.65 9.13
C VAL A 94 10.27 6.57 8.01
N ASN A 95 10.47 6.17 6.75
CA ASN A 95 10.04 6.93 5.59
C ASN A 95 8.81 6.28 4.97
N VAL A 96 7.78 7.08 4.75
CA VAL A 96 6.50 6.68 4.14
C VAL A 96 6.21 7.60 2.98
N LEU A 97 5.91 7.02 1.82
CA LEU A 97 5.39 7.69 0.65
C LEU A 97 3.97 7.17 0.38
N ASP A 98 2.99 8.04 0.52
CA ASP A 98 1.58 7.70 0.26
C ASP A 98 1.16 8.24 -1.12
N LEU A 99 1.05 7.37 -2.11
CA LEU A 99 0.71 7.77 -3.47
C LEU A 99 -0.73 8.31 -3.60
N PHE A 100 -1.65 7.95 -2.70
CA PHE A 100 -2.98 8.57 -2.66
C PHE A 100 -2.87 10.06 -2.28
N VAL A 101 -2.05 10.38 -1.30
CA VAL A 101 -1.84 11.76 -0.85
C VAL A 101 -1.12 12.58 -1.91
N GLU A 102 -0.09 11.99 -2.54
CA GLU A 102 0.65 12.66 -3.62
C GLU A 102 -0.22 12.86 -4.87
N PHE A 103 -1.01 11.88 -5.27
CA PHE A 103 -1.97 12.00 -6.36
C PHE A 103 -3.06 13.05 -6.05
N SER A 104 -3.54 13.06 -4.80
CA SER A 104 -4.52 14.05 -4.34
C SER A 104 -3.97 15.47 -4.35
N TRP A 105 -2.68 15.64 -4.04
CA TRP A 105 -1.99 16.94 -4.11
C TRP A 105 -1.76 17.35 -5.56
N LEU A 106 -1.27 16.47 -6.41
CA LEU A 106 -1.02 16.71 -7.83
C LEU A 106 -2.28 17.16 -8.57
N THR A 107 -3.40 16.54 -8.26
CA THR A 107 -4.70 16.78 -8.91
C THR A 107 -5.59 17.77 -8.15
N ASN A 108 -5.02 18.51 -7.19
CA ASN A 108 -5.79 19.46 -6.41
C ASN A 108 -6.40 20.57 -7.31
N GLY A 109 -7.69 20.84 -7.12
CA GLY A 109 -8.43 21.79 -7.97
C GLY A 109 -8.85 21.26 -9.34
N THR A 110 -8.46 20.02 -9.72
CA THR A 110 -8.84 19.39 -10.99
C THR A 110 -10.08 18.50 -10.80
N LYS A 111 -11.04 18.60 -11.72
CA LYS A 111 -12.18 17.67 -11.77
C LYS A 111 -11.71 16.35 -12.39
N LEU A 112 -11.65 15.29 -11.59
CA LEU A 112 -11.28 13.94 -12.04
C LEU A 112 -12.51 13.17 -12.53
N LEU A 113 -12.41 12.53 -13.69
CA LEU A 113 -13.48 11.70 -14.26
C LEU A 113 -13.72 10.41 -13.47
N HIS A 114 -12.63 9.84 -12.92
CA HIS A 114 -12.65 8.51 -12.27
C HIS A 114 -12.35 8.56 -10.77
N GLY A 115 -12.39 9.78 -10.18
CA GLY A 115 -12.11 9.95 -8.75
C GLY A 115 -10.65 9.74 -8.36
N LYS A 116 -10.40 9.51 -7.06
CA LYS A 116 -9.04 9.43 -6.48
C LYS A 116 -8.67 8.03 -5.97
N SER A 117 -9.42 6.99 -6.32
CA SER A 117 -9.04 5.60 -6.01
C SER A 117 -7.77 5.20 -6.77
N LEU A 118 -7.14 4.07 -6.40
CA LEU A 118 -6.02 3.51 -7.17
C LEU A 118 -6.40 3.35 -8.64
N LEU A 119 -7.57 2.78 -8.94
CA LEU A 119 -8.08 2.69 -10.30
C LEU A 119 -8.18 4.05 -10.98
N GLY A 120 -8.70 5.07 -10.27
CA GLY A 120 -8.82 6.43 -10.80
C GLY A 120 -7.46 7.05 -11.11
N ALA A 121 -6.44 6.79 -10.29
CA ALA A 121 -5.07 7.25 -10.51
C ALA A 121 -4.43 6.55 -11.72
N LEU A 122 -4.61 5.22 -11.84
CA LEU A 122 -4.13 4.46 -13.00
C LEU A 122 -4.72 4.97 -14.31
N LEU A 123 -6.04 5.21 -14.33
CA LEU A 123 -6.73 5.76 -15.50
C LEU A 123 -6.28 7.19 -15.84
N TYR A 124 -5.94 7.99 -14.82
CA TYR A 124 -5.43 9.35 -15.02
C TYR A 124 -4.06 9.36 -15.74
N PHE A 125 -3.22 8.35 -15.47
CA PHE A 125 -1.90 8.19 -16.11
C PHE A 125 -1.89 7.22 -17.30
N ASP A 126 -3.06 6.79 -17.78
CA ASP A 126 -3.18 5.84 -18.91
C ASP A 126 -2.46 4.50 -18.66
N LEU A 127 -2.48 4.04 -17.40
CA LEU A 127 -1.81 2.81 -16.97
C LEU A 127 -2.74 1.59 -17.05
N PRO A 128 -2.17 0.38 -17.28
CA PRO A 128 -2.94 -0.86 -17.20
C PRO A 128 -3.63 -1.01 -15.85
N ASN A 129 -4.86 -1.49 -15.86
CA ASN A 129 -5.64 -1.70 -14.64
C ASN A 129 -6.51 -2.96 -14.73
N ILE A 130 -6.89 -3.48 -13.57
CA ILE A 130 -7.87 -4.54 -13.45
C ILE A 130 -9.25 -3.90 -13.38
N GLY A 131 -10.20 -4.39 -14.18
CA GLY A 131 -11.55 -3.86 -14.24
C GLY A 131 -12.26 -3.82 -12.87
N GLY A 132 -13.11 -2.81 -12.68
CA GLY A 132 -13.77 -2.56 -11.39
C GLY A 132 -14.68 -3.69 -10.89
N GLU A 133 -15.25 -4.52 -11.78
CA GLU A 133 -16.10 -5.65 -11.39
C GLU A 133 -15.30 -6.71 -10.63
N HIS A 134 -14.15 -7.10 -11.13
CA HIS A 134 -13.27 -8.06 -10.44
C HIS A 134 -12.79 -7.57 -9.07
N LYS A 135 -12.55 -6.26 -8.93
CA LYS A 135 -12.20 -5.66 -7.64
C LYS A 135 -13.32 -5.78 -6.60
N ASN A 136 -14.57 -5.61 -7.02
CA ASN A 136 -15.70 -5.76 -6.11
C ASN A 136 -15.87 -7.21 -5.64
N GLU A 137 -15.74 -8.19 -6.52
CA GLU A 137 -15.81 -9.62 -6.19
C GLU A 137 -14.74 -10.03 -5.18
N MET A 138 -13.50 -9.58 -5.40
CA MET A 138 -12.39 -9.90 -4.49
C MET A 138 -12.54 -9.21 -3.12
N ARG A 139 -12.97 -7.95 -3.11
CA ARG A 139 -13.30 -7.24 -1.88
C ARG A 139 -14.39 -7.96 -1.08
N ASP A 140 -15.46 -8.41 -1.72
CA ASP A 140 -16.54 -9.14 -1.06
C ASP A 140 -16.04 -10.47 -0.51
N LEU A 141 -15.13 -11.16 -1.23
CA LEU A 141 -14.50 -12.38 -0.78
C LEU A 141 -13.67 -12.15 0.50
N VAL A 142 -12.88 -11.08 0.56
CA VAL A 142 -12.13 -10.69 1.76
C VAL A 142 -13.10 -10.38 2.91
N LEU A 143 -14.12 -9.56 2.67
CA LEU A 143 -15.08 -9.11 3.69
C LEU A 143 -15.96 -10.24 4.25
N ARG A 144 -16.10 -11.35 3.57
CA ARG A 144 -16.81 -12.54 4.04
C ARG A 144 -16.23 -13.16 5.33
N ARG A 145 -14.97 -12.84 5.69
CA ARG A 145 -14.30 -13.28 6.93
C ARG A 145 -14.08 -14.78 7.07
N GLY A 146 -13.77 -15.49 5.98
CA GLY A 146 -13.42 -16.90 6.00
C GLY A 146 -14.48 -17.84 6.63
N PRO A 147 -14.19 -19.12 6.81
CA PRO A 147 -12.94 -19.74 6.35
C PRO A 147 -12.82 -19.72 4.82
N TRP A 148 -11.59 -19.56 4.32
CA TRP A 148 -11.31 -19.59 2.88
C TRP A 148 -10.72 -20.94 2.49
N SER A 149 -11.14 -21.46 1.33
CA SER A 149 -10.47 -22.59 0.67
C SER A 149 -9.09 -22.16 0.16
N GLU A 150 -8.23 -23.14 -0.13
CA GLU A 150 -6.89 -22.82 -0.68
C GLU A 150 -6.95 -22.05 -2.01
N SER A 151 -7.93 -22.35 -2.86
CA SER A 151 -8.14 -21.60 -4.10
C SER A 151 -8.56 -20.14 -3.85
N GLU A 152 -9.39 -19.89 -2.83
CA GLU A 152 -9.78 -18.54 -2.45
C GLU A 152 -8.61 -17.76 -1.82
N LYS A 153 -7.76 -18.39 -1.02
CA LYS A 153 -6.53 -17.77 -0.50
C LYS A 153 -5.60 -17.35 -1.62
N ILE A 154 -5.40 -18.22 -2.62
CA ILE A 154 -4.59 -17.91 -3.79
C ILE A 154 -5.20 -16.71 -4.54
N ALA A 155 -6.52 -16.71 -4.76
CA ALA A 155 -7.20 -15.60 -5.45
C ALA A 155 -7.06 -14.27 -4.70
N ILE A 156 -7.16 -14.26 -3.37
CA ILE A 156 -6.95 -13.06 -2.54
C ILE A 156 -5.49 -12.59 -2.64
N LEU A 157 -4.52 -13.48 -2.58
CA LEU A 157 -3.11 -13.14 -2.74
C LEU A 157 -2.79 -12.62 -4.14
N ASP A 158 -3.36 -13.21 -5.20
CA ASP A 158 -3.22 -12.74 -6.59
C ASP A 158 -3.83 -11.35 -6.76
N TYR A 159 -4.94 -11.07 -6.11
CA TYR A 159 -5.57 -9.76 -6.11
C TYR A 159 -4.68 -8.71 -5.43
N CYS A 160 -4.22 -8.96 -4.21
CA CYS A 160 -3.30 -8.10 -3.47
C CYS A 160 -1.99 -7.86 -4.26
N GLU A 161 -1.43 -8.90 -4.92
CA GLU A 161 -0.26 -8.76 -5.80
C GLU A 161 -0.55 -7.85 -6.99
N SER A 162 -1.74 -7.97 -7.59
CA SER A 162 -2.11 -7.13 -8.72
C SER A 162 -2.16 -5.64 -8.35
N ASP A 163 -2.61 -5.32 -7.12
CA ASP A 163 -2.62 -3.94 -6.62
C ASP A 163 -1.19 -3.43 -6.35
N VAL A 164 -0.29 -4.26 -5.84
CA VAL A 164 1.15 -3.93 -5.69
C VAL A 164 1.85 -3.71 -7.03
N ILE A 165 1.54 -4.52 -8.04
CA ILE A 165 2.07 -4.32 -9.41
C ILE A 165 1.55 -3.01 -10.00
N ALA A 166 0.26 -2.73 -9.85
CA ALA A 166 -0.34 -1.47 -10.29
C ALA A 166 0.26 -0.26 -9.58
N LEU A 167 0.50 -0.38 -8.26
CA LEU A 167 1.18 0.62 -7.45
C LEU A 167 2.60 0.91 -7.94
N SER A 168 3.34 -0.12 -8.42
CA SER A 168 4.67 0.05 -9.02
C SER A 168 4.62 0.91 -10.28
N GLY A 169 3.70 0.59 -11.20
CA GLY A 169 3.51 1.41 -12.41
C GLY A 169 3.07 2.83 -12.10
N LEU A 170 2.24 3.01 -11.06
CA LEU A 170 1.82 4.33 -10.61
C LEU A 170 2.99 5.14 -10.01
N LEU A 171 3.86 4.51 -9.22
CA LEU A 171 5.07 5.16 -8.70
C LEU A 171 5.98 5.62 -9.85
N ASP A 172 6.21 4.77 -10.86
CA ASP A 172 7.01 5.12 -12.04
C ASP A 172 6.45 6.34 -12.77
N ALA A 173 5.13 6.41 -12.95
CA ALA A 173 4.45 7.53 -13.61
C ALA A 173 4.45 8.82 -12.76
N MET A 174 4.43 8.69 -11.44
CA MET A 174 4.35 9.83 -10.52
C MET A 174 5.72 10.35 -10.06
N GLU A 175 6.80 9.58 -10.17
CA GLU A 175 8.11 9.89 -9.56
C GLU A 175 8.58 11.32 -9.90
N THR A 176 8.48 11.72 -11.16
CA THR A 176 8.91 13.07 -11.63
C THR A 176 8.04 14.22 -11.10
N HIS A 177 6.85 13.91 -10.58
CA HIS A 177 5.92 14.90 -10.01
C HIS A 177 6.02 14.98 -8.48
N ILE A 178 6.79 14.10 -7.84
CA ILE A 178 6.89 14.01 -6.38
C ILE A 178 7.98 14.93 -5.86
N ASP A 179 7.60 15.94 -5.05
CA ASP A 179 8.54 16.67 -4.20
C ASP A 179 8.84 15.80 -2.98
N LEU A 180 9.92 15.02 -3.05
CA LEU A 180 10.25 14.01 -2.05
C LEU A 180 10.33 14.55 -0.62
N PRO A 181 10.99 15.69 -0.32
CA PRO A 181 11.02 16.24 1.03
C PRO A 181 9.62 16.53 1.60
N ARG A 182 8.72 17.08 0.79
CA ARG A 182 7.34 17.37 1.19
C ARG A 182 6.48 16.10 1.25
N ALA A 183 6.70 15.16 0.35
CA ALA A 183 6.03 13.85 0.36
C ALA A 183 6.36 13.07 1.65
N LEU A 184 7.62 13.03 2.06
CA LEU A 184 8.04 12.41 3.32
C LEU A 184 7.45 13.12 4.55
N LEU A 185 7.27 14.44 4.50
CA LEU A 185 6.56 15.17 5.55
C LEU A 185 5.09 14.72 5.61
N ARG A 186 4.40 14.64 4.47
CA ARG A 186 3.01 14.13 4.38
C ARG A 186 2.92 12.68 4.87
N GLY A 187 3.90 11.84 4.54
CA GLY A 187 3.98 10.47 5.08
C GLY A 187 4.07 10.40 6.60
N ARG A 188 4.73 11.37 7.27
CA ARG A 188 4.71 11.47 8.74
C ARG A 188 3.30 11.77 9.28
N TYR A 189 2.52 12.58 8.57
CA TYR A 189 1.12 12.82 8.92
C TYR A 189 0.30 11.54 8.80
N MET A 190 0.52 10.70 7.78
CA MET A 190 -0.20 9.43 7.63
C MET A 190 0.10 8.47 8.79
N LYS A 191 1.33 8.46 9.32
CA LYS A 191 1.66 7.73 10.55
C LYS A 191 0.91 8.27 11.77
N ALA A 192 0.74 9.58 11.86
CA ALA A 192 -0.04 10.18 12.95
C ALA A 192 -1.54 9.87 12.82
N VAL A 193 -2.08 9.91 11.58
CA VAL A 193 -3.48 9.56 11.28
C VAL A 193 -3.77 8.13 11.73
N SER A 194 -2.96 7.16 11.31
CA SER A 194 -3.10 5.76 11.73
C SER A 194 -3.09 5.62 13.27
N ARG A 195 -2.17 6.31 13.96
CA ARG A 195 -2.15 6.27 15.44
C ARG A 195 -3.42 6.83 16.08
N ILE A 196 -3.96 7.92 15.52
CA ILE A 196 -5.20 8.53 16.01
C ILE A 196 -6.38 7.57 15.77
N GLN A 197 -6.46 6.96 14.60
CA GLN A 197 -7.52 6.01 14.26
C GLN A 197 -7.54 4.78 15.17
N MET A 198 -6.35 4.32 15.59
CA MET A 198 -6.21 3.11 16.41
C MET A 198 -6.34 3.37 17.92
N ASN A 199 -6.05 4.58 18.39
CA ASN A 199 -6.01 4.88 19.83
C ASN A 199 -7.15 5.85 20.30
N GLY A 200 -7.91 6.40 19.38
CA GLY A 200 -9.02 7.32 19.64
C GLY A 200 -8.54 8.76 19.75
#